data_bc39f96be6e3c327d47978e4b19a1321
#
_entry.id   bc39f96be6e3c327d47978e4b19a1321
#
_cell.length_a   1.000
_cell.length_b   1.000
_cell.length_c   1.000
_cell.angle_alpha   90.00
_cell.angle_beta   90.00
_cell.angle_gamma   90.00
#
_symmetry.space_group_name_H-M   'P 1'
#
loop_
_entity.id
_entity.type
_entity.pdbx_description
1 polymer ?
#
loop_
_entity_poly.entity_id
_entity_poly.type
_entity_poly.pdbx_seq_one_letter_code
_entity_poly.pdbx_strand_id
1 'polypeptide(L)'
;ESLYGWVRVIDKPKENIRLLTVDASTIGAASISHGENLLTYQKIVAHIPALAPAMKNALLIGQGAGHMAMTLKEHGIVTDTLEIDPAVAEAATHFFGFKPSGRVIIGDARYEIRQLKGPYDLIILDVFTGGSEPTHLLTVETLAQIRSLLGDQGILALNFVSFFENGQNAALASVSKTIAEVFPHQQVFISDLGADFNDFIFLATHHAIDLASAELPKKHSEWLKQRMLAVDQSQGIVLTDNLS
;
A
#
# COMPACT_ATOMS: atom_id res chain seq x y z
N GLU A 1 4.67 -24.08 -1.05
CA GLU A 1 4.07 -23.86 -2.37
C GLU A 1 2.58 -23.64 -2.19
N SER A 2 2.05 -22.57 -2.75
CA SER A 2 0.63 -22.23 -2.71
C SER A 2 0.06 -22.19 -4.12
N LEU A 3 -1.25 -21.92 -4.27
CA LEU A 3 -1.89 -21.69 -5.59
C LEU A 3 -1.42 -20.38 -6.24
N TYR A 4 -0.82 -19.47 -5.47
CA TYR A 4 -0.46 -18.10 -5.89
C TYR A 4 1.03 -17.91 -6.10
N GLY A 5 1.85 -18.95 -5.85
CA GLY A 5 3.27 -18.91 -6.04
C GLY A 5 4.08 -19.67 -4.99
N TRP A 6 5.37 -19.57 -5.08
CA TRP A 6 6.29 -20.21 -4.15
C TRP A 6 6.68 -19.25 -3.04
N VAL A 7 5.96 -19.32 -1.91
CA VAL A 7 6.23 -18.52 -0.71
C VAL A 7 7.49 -19.01 -0.01
N ARG A 8 8.43 -18.12 0.24
CA ARG A 8 9.69 -18.41 0.95
C ARG A 8 10.01 -17.35 1.98
N VAL A 9 10.56 -17.79 3.09
CA VAL A 9 11.24 -16.93 4.07
C VAL A 9 12.73 -17.17 3.97
N ILE A 10 13.50 -16.12 3.70
CA ILE A 10 14.93 -16.19 3.44
C ILE A 10 15.66 -15.32 4.46
N ASP A 11 16.48 -15.96 5.31
CA ASP A 11 17.35 -15.25 6.24
C ASP A 11 18.73 -15.00 5.62
N LYS A 12 19.19 -13.76 5.72
CA LYS A 12 20.55 -13.33 5.41
C LYS A 12 21.22 -12.82 6.68
N PRO A 13 21.75 -13.71 7.54
CA PRO A 13 22.24 -13.34 8.88
C PRO A 13 23.37 -12.32 8.88
N LYS A 14 24.26 -12.37 7.87
CA LYS A 14 25.39 -11.41 7.73
C LYS A 14 24.91 -9.99 7.45
N GLU A 15 23.77 -9.83 6.79
CA GLU A 15 23.16 -8.55 6.45
C GLU A 15 22.11 -8.13 7.49
N ASN A 16 21.80 -9.01 8.44
CA ASN A 16 20.71 -8.86 9.41
C ASN A 16 19.34 -8.67 8.73
N ILE A 17 19.07 -9.38 7.63
CA ILE A 17 17.85 -9.24 6.82
C ILE A 17 17.10 -10.57 6.77
N ARG A 18 15.79 -10.52 7.02
CA ARG A 18 14.80 -11.55 6.71
C ARG A 18 13.90 -11.07 5.60
N LEU A 19 13.75 -11.86 4.56
CA LEU A 19 12.89 -11.56 3.41
C LEU A 19 11.70 -12.53 3.40
N LEU A 20 10.53 -12.00 3.05
CA LEU A 20 9.37 -12.77 2.59
C LEU A 20 9.27 -12.59 1.09
N THR A 21 9.29 -13.69 0.35
CA THR A 21 9.21 -13.66 -1.11
C THR A 21 8.09 -14.56 -1.61
N VAL A 22 7.45 -14.12 -2.70
CA VAL A 22 6.59 -14.96 -3.54
C VAL A 22 7.26 -15.04 -4.91
N ASP A 23 7.58 -16.24 -5.33
CA ASP A 23 8.43 -16.49 -6.51
C ASP A 23 9.75 -15.70 -6.45
N ALA A 24 9.96 -14.78 -7.38
CA ALA A 24 11.15 -13.93 -7.44
C ALA A 24 10.99 -12.57 -6.74
N SER A 25 9.78 -12.25 -6.25
CA SER A 25 9.47 -10.93 -5.70
C SER A 25 9.54 -10.90 -4.19
N THR A 26 10.18 -9.86 -3.66
CA THR A 26 10.17 -9.56 -2.23
C THR A 26 8.90 -8.79 -1.88
N ILE A 27 8.07 -9.38 -1.04
CA ILE A 27 6.82 -8.79 -0.54
C ILE A 27 6.90 -8.38 0.94
N GLY A 28 8.03 -8.64 1.59
CA GLY A 28 8.30 -8.24 2.97
C GLY A 28 9.78 -8.31 3.29
N ALA A 29 10.26 -7.38 4.09
CA ALA A 29 11.64 -7.38 4.57
C ALA A 29 11.72 -6.84 5.98
N ALA A 30 12.45 -7.53 6.86
CA ALA A 30 12.64 -7.13 8.25
C ALA A 30 14.08 -7.34 8.72
N SER A 31 14.50 -6.59 9.74
CA SER A 31 15.72 -6.94 10.47
C SER A 31 15.51 -8.21 11.29
N ILE A 32 16.47 -9.14 11.24
CA ILE A 32 16.40 -10.38 12.02
C ILE A 32 16.47 -10.09 13.52
N SER A 33 17.31 -9.12 13.92
CA SER A 33 17.58 -8.81 15.31
C SER A 33 16.42 -8.14 16.04
N HIS A 34 15.63 -7.29 15.36
CA HIS A 34 14.59 -6.47 15.99
C HIS A 34 13.21 -6.60 15.34
N GLY A 35 13.10 -7.28 14.20
CA GLY A 35 11.85 -7.39 13.45
C GLY A 35 11.38 -6.09 12.76
N GLU A 36 12.24 -5.07 12.72
CA GLU A 36 11.91 -3.78 12.12
C GLU A 36 11.73 -3.89 10.61
N ASN A 37 10.71 -3.23 10.08
CA ASN A 37 10.48 -3.15 8.64
C ASN A 37 11.62 -2.44 7.91
N LEU A 38 12.07 -3.01 6.79
CA LEU A 38 13.13 -2.47 5.94
C LEU A 38 12.65 -1.85 4.62
N LEU A 39 11.36 -2.01 4.28
CA LEU A 39 10.81 -1.47 3.04
C LEU A 39 10.50 0.03 3.16
N THR A 40 11.14 0.84 2.32
CA THR A 40 11.08 2.31 2.43
C THR A 40 9.69 2.86 2.17
N TYR A 41 8.93 2.30 1.22
CA TYR A 41 7.59 2.79 0.91
C TYR A 41 6.62 2.70 2.11
N GLN A 42 6.78 1.67 2.95
CA GLN A 42 5.96 1.52 4.16
C GLN A 42 6.21 2.63 5.19
N LYS A 43 7.36 3.31 5.13
CA LYS A 43 7.61 4.51 5.96
C LYS A 43 6.73 5.68 5.53
N ILE A 44 6.40 5.80 4.24
CA ILE A 44 5.44 6.82 3.76
C ILE A 44 4.07 6.55 4.37
N VAL A 45 3.61 5.28 4.29
CA VAL A 45 2.34 4.85 4.88
C VAL A 45 2.30 5.07 6.40
N ALA A 46 3.40 4.83 7.10
CA ALA A 46 3.53 5.04 8.54
C ALA A 46 3.30 6.50 8.99
N HIS A 47 3.40 7.48 8.07
CA HIS A 47 3.13 8.89 8.38
C HIS A 47 1.66 9.28 8.17
N ILE A 48 0.83 8.42 7.55
CA ILE A 48 -0.58 8.74 7.27
C ILE A 48 -1.39 9.03 8.56
N PRO A 49 -1.20 8.32 9.69
CA PRO A 49 -1.93 8.64 10.92
C PRO A 49 -1.73 10.07 11.42
N ALA A 50 -0.58 10.69 11.12
CA ALA A 50 -0.34 12.10 11.46
C ALA A 50 -1.10 13.09 10.56
N LEU A 51 -1.56 12.65 9.38
CA LEU A 51 -2.39 13.47 8.47
C LEU A 51 -3.86 13.49 8.91
N ALA A 52 -4.30 12.45 9.61
CA ALA A 52 -5.67 12.30 10.10
C ALA A 52 -5.68 11.67 11.50
N PRO A 53 -5.38 12.45 12.57
CA PRO A 53 -5.18 11.93 13.94
C PRO A 53 -6.42 11.25 14.55
N ALA A 54 -7.61 11.50 14.01
CA ALA A 54 -8.87 10.89 14.48
C ALA A 54 -9.11 9.46 13.96
N MET A 55 -8.22 8.95 13.12
CA MET A 55 -8.28 7.64 12.50
C MET A 55 -8.36 6.52 13.53
N LYS A 56 -9.27 5.54 13.37
CA LYS A 56 -9.49 4.42 14.29
C LYS A 56 -9.44 3.06 13.62
N ASN A 57 -9.85 2.97 12.36
CA ASN A 57 -9.99 1.71 11.63
C ASN A 57 -9.41 1.82 10.22
N ALA A 58 -8.68 0.77 9.86
CA ALA A 58 -8.09 0.62 8.55
C ALA A 58 -8.40 -0.75 7.93
N LEU A 59 -8.31 -0.80 6.61
CA LEU A 59 -8.28 -2.04 5.83
C LEU A 59 -6.96 -2.08 5.05
N LEU A 60 -6.18 -3.15 5.24
CA LEU A 60 -4.98 -3.43 4.47
C LEU A 60 -5.28 -4.55 3.47
N ILE A 61 -5.30 -4.22 2.18
CA ILE A 61 -5.44 -5.17 1.07
C ILE A 61 -4.04 -5.49 0.56
N GLY A 62 -3.64 -6.76 0.69
CA GLY A 62 -2.26 -7.21 0.55
C GLY A 62 -1.53 -7.12 1.89
N GLN A 63 -1.63 -8.20 2.69
CA GLN A 63 -1.05 -8.22 4.04
C GLN A 63 0.47 -8.26 4.02
N GLY A 64 1.06 -9.04 3.09
CA GLY A 64 2.50 -9.30 3.07
C GLY A 64 3.03 -9.78 4.41
N ALA A 65 4.12 -9.22 4.89
CA ALA A 65 4.69 -9.53 6.21
C ALA A 65 3.91 -8.92 7.40
N GLY A 66 2.87 -8.12 7.16
CA GLY A 66 2.01 -7.53 8.18
C GLY A 66 2.56 -6.28 8.87
N HIS A 67 3.72 -5.75 8.47
CA HIS A 67 4.36 -4.62 9.15
C HIS A 67 3.50 -3.35 9.13
N MET A 68 2.81 -3.03 8.03
CA MET A 68 1.94 -1.86 7.99
C MET A 68 0.81 -1.95 9.01
N ALA A 69 0.15 -3.11 9.12
CA ALA A 69 -0.90 -3.31 10.12
C ALA A 69 -0.36 -3.23 11.55
N MET A 70 0.86 -3.74 11.81
CA MET A 70 1.51 -3.62 13.12
C MET A 70 1.86 -2.15 13.44
N THR A 71 2.38 -1.40 12.47
CA THR A 71 2.65 0.04 12.63
C THR A 71 1.37 0.83 12.93
N LEU A 72 0.28 0.57 12.20
CA LEU A 72 -1.01 1.21 12.46
C LEU A 72 -1.55 0.88 13.86
N LYS A 73 -1.35 -0.36 14.33
CA LYS A 73 -1.70 -0.77 15.69
C LYS A 73 -0.96 0.02 16.76
N GLU A 74 0.32 0.38 16.56
CA GLU A 74 1.09 1.24 17.46
C GLU A 74 0.48 2.65 17.58
N HIS A 75 -0.23 3.11 16.54
CA HIS A 75 -1.01 4.35 16.55
C HIS A 75 -2.44 4.17 17.07
N GLY A 76 -2.78 2.99 17.60
CA GLY A 76 -4.13 2.70 18.13
C GLY A 76 -5.19 2.46 17.06
N ILE A 77 -4.79 2.18 15.82
CA ILE A 77 -5.68 1.94 14.70
C ILE A 77 -5.91 0.44 14.54
N VAL A 78 -7.18 0.03 14.62
CA VAL A 78 -7.57 -1.37 14.36
C VAL A 78 -7.56 -1.61 12.86
N THR A 79 -6.81 -2.61 12.42
CA THR A 79 -6.60 -2.88 11.00
C THR A 79 -7.10 -4.27 10.64
N ASP A 80 -8.13 -4.33 9.79
CA ASP A 80 -8.49 -5.55 9.08
C ASP A 80 -7.47 -5.79 7.98
N THR A 81 -7.03 -7.04 7.78
CA THR A 81 -6.13 -7.42 6.69
C THR A 81 -6.81 -8.38 5.74
N LEU A 82 -6.56 -8.21 4.45
CA LEU A 82 -7.04 -9.09 3.40
C LEU A 82 -5.83 -9.60 2.62
N GLU A 83 -5.69 -10.91 2.54
CA GLU A 83 -4.59 -11.59 1.87
C GLU A 83 -5.12 -12.72 1.00
N ILE A 84 -4.67 -12.80 -0.23
CA ILE A 84 -5.13 -13.85 -1.14
C ILE A 84 -4.48 -15.20 -0.85
N ASP A 85 -3.23 -15.18 -0.37
CA ASP A 85 -2.43 -16.38 -0.14
C ASP A 85 -2.36 -16.72 1.36
N PRO A 86 -3.03 -17.79 1.82
CA PRO A 86 -2.96 -18.23 3.21
C PRO A 86 -1.52 -18.56 3.67
N ALA A 87 -0.63 -18.97 2.76
CA ALA A 87 0.76 -19.26 3.10
C ALA A 87 1.56 -17.97 3.42
N VAL A 88 1.21 -16.85 2.78
CA VAL A 88 1.77 -15.53 3.12
C VAL A 88 1.30 -15.09 4.50
N ALA A 89 0.01 -15.21 4.81
CA ALA A 89 -0.55 -14.87 6.13
C ALA A 89 0.06 -15.72 7.25
N GLU A 90 0.26 -17.02 7.00
CA GLU A 90 0.92 -17.93 7.92
C GLU A 90 2.39 -17.54 8.14
N ALA A 91 3.13 -17.25 7.06
CA ALA A 91 4.53 -16.83 7.13
C ALA A 91 4.69 -15.51 7.91
N ALA A 92 3.80 -14.53 7.72
CA ALA A 92 3.78 -13.28 8.47
C ALA A 92 3.69 -13.53 9.99
N THR A 93 2.79 -14.43 10.39
CA THR A 93 2.59 -14.77 11.80
C THR A 93 3.79 -15.51 12.40
N HIS A 94 4.31 -16.53 11.71
CA HIS A 94 5.36 -17.39 12.25
C HIS A 94 6.75 -16.77 12.21
N PHE A 95 7.04 -15.97 11.19
CA PHE A 95 8.42 -15.50 10.96
C PHE A 95 8.61 -13.99 11.12
N PHE A 96 7.55 -13.18 10.99
CA PHE A 96 7.65 -11.73 11.08
C PHE A 96 6.95 -11.15 12.31
N GLY A 97 6.44 -12.03 13.19
CA GLY A 97 5.81 -11.61 14.45
C GLY A 97 4.49 -10.87 14.28
N PHE A 98 3.83 -11.03 13.12
CA PHE A 98 2.54 -10.40 12.85
C PHE A 98 1.51 -10.80 13.91
N LYS A 99 0.88 -9.78 14.50
CA LYS A 99 -0.21 -9.93 15.48
C LYS A 99 -1.36 -9.02 15.05
N PRO A 100 -2.44 -9.58 14.52
CA PRO A 100 -3.57 -8.79 14.03
C PRO A 100 -4.17 -7.90 15.13
N SER A 101 -4.70 -6.77 14.76
CA SER A 101 -5.53 -5.91 15.62
C SER A 101 -7.01 -5.99 15.23
N GLY A 102 -7.29 -6.27 13.96
CA GLY A 102 -8.60 -6.52 13.40
C GLY A 102 -8.75 -7.93 12.85
N ARG A 103 -9.64 -8.11 11.88
CA ARG A 103 -9.89 -9.39 11.21
C ARG A 103 -8.75 -9.73 10.24
N VAL A 104 -8.44 -11.01 10.09
CA VAL A 104 -7.61 -11.52 9.00
C VAL A 104 -8.54 -12.25 8.02
N ILE A 105 -8.63 -11.73 6.80
CA ILE A 105 -9.52 -12.23 5.76
C ILE A 105 -8.63 -12.88 4.70
N ILE A 106 -8.87 -14.16 4.41
CA ILE A 106 -8.18 -14.87 3.35
C ILE A 106 -9.11 -14.96 2.16
N GLY A 107 -8.74 -14.34 1.05
CA GLY A 107 -9.58 -14.34 -0.15
C GLY A 107 -9.10 -13.37 -1.22
N ASP A 108 -9.78 -13.43 -2.37
CA ASP A 108 -9.57 -12.51 -3.49
C ASP A 108 -10.12 -11.11 -3.17
N ALA A 109 -9.26 -10.09 -3.31
CA ALA A 109 -9.64 -8.73 -2.97
C ALA A 109 -10.85 -8.22 -3.75
N ARG A 110 -10.95 -8.55 -5.05
CA ARG A 110 -12.06 -8.14 -5.90
C ARG A 110 -13.41 -8.69 -5.45
N TYR A 111 -13.39 -9.88 -4.87
CA TYR A 111 -14.57 -10.51 -4.28
C TYR A 111 -14.87 -9.96 -2.89
N GLU A 112 -13.86 -9.95 -2.01
CA GLU A 112 -14.03 -9.65 -0.59
C GLU A 112 -14.46 -8.20 -0.33
N ILE A 113 -13.93 -7.20 -1.07
CA ILE A 113 -14.30 -5.79 -0.91
C ILE A 113 -15.81 -5.54 -1.13
N ARG A 114 -16.50 -6.41 -1.90
CA ARG A 114 -17.95 -6.33 -2.11
C ARG A 114 -18.76 -6.83 -0.90
N GLN A 115 -18.14 -7.63 -0.03
CA GLN A 115 -18.77 -8.21 1.15
C GLN A 115 -18.48 -7.37 2.41
N LEU A 116 -17.43 -6.53 2.36
CA LEU A 116 -17.05 -5.68 3.48
C LEU A 116 -18.05 -4.55 3.70
N LYS A 117 -18.09 -4.08 4.94
CA LYS A 117 -18.91 -2.92 5.33
C LYS A 117 -17.98 -1.90 6.00
N GLY A 118 -18.00 -0.70 5.43
CA GLY A 118 -17.33 0.47 6.02
C GLY A 118 -18.14 1.10 7.17
N PRO A 119 -17.78 2.32 7.58
CA PRO A 119 -16.69 3.09 6.98
C PRO A 119 -15.31 2.74 7.57
N TYR A 120 -14.28 2.76 6.73
CA TYR A 120 -12.88 2.78 7.12
C TYR A 120 -12.33 4.20 7.02
N ASP A 121 -11.40 4.53 7.92
CA ASP A 121 -10.69 5.82 7.90
C ASP A 121 -9.48 5.78 6.95
N LEU A 122 -8.93 4.57 6.73
CA LEU A 122 -7.82 4.32 5.84
C LEU A 122 -8.03 2.99 5.13
N ILE A 123 -7.87 2.98 3.81
CA ILE A 123 -7.70 1.73 3.04
C ILE A 123 -6.34 1.78 2.37
N ILE A 124 -5.55 0.74 2.58
CA ILE A 124 -4.25 0.55 1.92
C ILE A 124 -4.42 -0.54 0.88
N LEU A 125 -4.08 -0.24 -0.37
CA LEU A 125 -4.03 -1.21 -1.47
C LEU A 125 -2.56 -1.46 -1.82
N ASP A 126 -2.04 -2.61 -1.40
CA ASP A 126 -0.64 -3.02 -1.55
C ASP A 126 -0.56 -4.47 -2.06
N VAL A 127 -0.87 -4.65 -3.33
CA VAL A 127 -1.13 -5.97 -3.95
C VAL A 127 -0.11 -6.35 -5.04
N PHE A 128 1.05 -5.72 -5.05
CA PHE A 128 2.09 -6.04 -6.02
C PHE A 128 2.61 -7.48 -5.85
N THR A 129 2.57 -8.27 -6.91
CA THR A 129 3.12 -9.62 -6.97
C THR A 129 3.97 -9.83 -8.22
N GLY A 130 5.28 -9.97 -8.03
CA GLY A 130 6.14 -10.67 -8.97
C GLY A 130 6.35 -10.10 -10.38
N GLY A 131 6.13 -8.80 -10.58
CA GLY A 131 6.36 -8.15 -11.88
C GLY A 131 5.10 -7.90 -12.69
N SER A 132 3.92 -8.20 -12.16
CA SER A 132 2.64 -7.76 -12.72
C SER A 132 1.77 -7.15 -11.62
N GLU A 133 1.31 -5.94 -11.87
CA GLU A 133 0.23 -5.34 -11.10
C GLU A 133 -1.07 -6.08 -11.44
N PRO A 134 -1.91 -6.42 -10.45
CA PRO A 134 -3.26 -6.94 -10.73
C PRO A 134 -4.13 -5.78 -11.24
N THR A 135 -4.05 -5.51 -12.55
CA THR A 135 -4.70 -4.35 -13.20
C THR A 135 -6.20 -4.27 -12.90
N HIS A 136 -6.86 -5.43 -12.69
CA HIS A 136 -8.27 -5.50 -12.31
C HIS A 136 -8.58 -4.88 -10.93
N LEU A 137 -7.58 -4.65 -10.07
CA LEU A 137 -7.71 -3.92 -8.81
C LEU A 137 -7.48 -2.41 -8.95
N LEU A 138 -7.01 -1.96 -10.11
CA LEU A 138 -6.71 -0.55 -10.42
C LEU A 138 -7.76 0.10 -11.32
N THR A 139 -8.88 -0.57 -11.60
CA THR A 139 -9.94 -0.04 -12.46
C THR A 139 -10.82 0.97 -11.71
N VAL A 140 -11.48 1.86 -12.46
CA VAL A 140 -12.47 2.82 -11.91
C VAL A 140 -13.52 2.08 -11.07
N GLU A 141 -13.99 0.92 -11.53
CA GLU A 141 -15.02 0.12 -10.87
C GLU A 141 -14.53 -0.38 -9.50
N THR A 142 -13.29 -0.88 -9.42
CA THR A 142 -12.71 -1.32 -8.14
C THR A 142 -12.45 -0.14 -7.21
N LEU A 143 -11.88 0.95 -7.73
CA LEU A 143 -11.61 2.15 -6.92
C LEU A 143 -12.91 2.79 -6.41
N ALA A 144 -14.00 2.75 -7.20
CA ALA A 144 -15.31 3.20 -6.73
C ALA A 144 -15.88 2.32 -5.59
N GLN A 145 -15.67 1.00 -5.65
CA GLN A 145 -16.03 0.10 -4.54
C GLN A 145 -15.21 0.41 -3.29
N ILE A 146 -13.89 0.59 -3.43
CA ILE A 146 -13.00 0.99 -2.33
C ILE A 146 -13.46 2.34 -1.75
N ARG A 147 -13.79 3.30 -2.62
CA ARG A 147 -14.31 4.61 -2.18
C ARG A 147 -15.60 4.47 -1.36
N SER A 148 -16.49 3.54 -1.71
CA SER A 148 -17.73 3.30 -0.96
C SER A 148 -17.52 2.70 0.43
N LEU A 149 -16.35 2.10 0.68
CA LEU A 149 -15.95 1.58 2.00
C LEU A 149 -15.25 2.64 2.87
N LEU A 150 -14.83 3.76 2.29
CA LEU A 150 -14.20 4.86 3.04
C LEU A 150 -15.26 5.79 3.65
N GLY A 151 -14.96 6.30 4.84
CA GLY A 151 -15.69 7.43 5.41
C GLY A 151 -15.44 8.73 4.64
N ASP A 152 -16.17 9.77 4.98
CA ASP A 152 -16.09 11.08 4.28
C ASP A 152 -14.67 11.68 4.31
N GLN A 153 -13.94 11.50 5.41
CA GLN A 153 -12.56 11.94 5.59
C GLN A 153 -11.54 10.81 5.32
N GLY A 154 -12.00 9.67 4.78
CA GLY A 154 -11.18 8.50 4.58
C GLY A 154 -10.12 8.71 3.51
N ILE A 155 -8.99 8.03 3.68
CA ILE A 155 -7.83 8.07 2.79
C ILE A 155 -7.66 6.71 2.12
N LEU A 156 -7.50 6.70 0.80
CA LEU A 156 -6.93 5.57 0.07
C LEU A 156 -5.42 5.80 -0.03
N ALA A 157 -4.62 4.84 0.43
CA ALA A 157 -3.20 4.74 0.15
C ALA A 157 -2.97 3.57 -0.82
N LEU A 158 -2.56 3.87 -2.06
CA LEU A 158 -2.31 2.86 -3.07
C LEU A 158 -0.82 2.79 -3.37
N ASN A 159 -0.21 1.61 -3.20
CA ASN A 159 1.13 1.34 -3.66
C ASN A 159 1.09 0.84 -5.11
N PHE A 160 1.83 1.52 -5.99
CA PHE A 160 2.03 1.14 -7.38
C PHE A 160 3.52 1.02 -7.66
N VAL A 161 3.95 -0.12 -8.19
CA VAL A 161 5.36 -0.39 -8.46
C VAL A 161 5.62 -0.35 -9.95
N SER A 162 6.59 0.45 -10.37
CA SER A 162 6.91 0.60 -11.79
C SER A 162 8.31 1.15 -12.02
N PHE A 163 8.77 1.09 -13.28
CA PHE A 163 9.95 1.82 -13.72
C PHE A 163 9.65 3.30 -13.89
N PHE A 164 10.61 4.15 -13.57
CA PHE A 164 10.51 5.60 -13.71
C PHE A 164 11.71 6.12 -14.52
N GLU A 165 11.64 5.89 -15.82
CA GLU A 165 12.70 6.31 -16.73
C GLU A 165 12.43 7.73 -17.25
N ASN A 166 13.40 8.63 -17.11
CA ASN A 166 13.35 10.00 -17.60
C ASN A 166 12.12 10.82 -17.17
N GLY A 167 11.52 10.51 -16.01
CA GLY A 167 10.37 11.24 -15.48
C GLY A 167 9.04 10.95 -16.18
N GLN A 168 8.97 9.95 -17.07
CA GLN A 168 7.77 9.56 -17.79
C GLN A 168 7.46 8.10 -17.62
N ASN A 169 6.19 7.81 -17.34
CA ASN A 169 5.68 6.44 -17.23
C ASN A 169 4.18 6.42 -17.54
N ALA A 170 3.81 5.84 -18.68
CA ALA A 170 2.42 5.76 -19.12
C ALA A 170 1.55 4.93 -18.17
N ALA A 171 2.11 3.92 -17.49
CA ALA A 171 1.38 3.12 -16.51
C ALA A 171 1.09 3.95 -15.25
N LEU A 172 2.10 4.67 -14.72
CA LEU A 172 1.93 5.59 -13.59
C LEU A 172 0.91 6.70 -13.92
N ALA A 173 0.99 7.27 -15.13
CA ALA A 173 0.05 8.26 -15.63
C ALA A 173 -1.39 7.69 -15.69
N SER A 174 -1.54 6.43 -16.13
CA SER A 174 -2.85 5.77 -16.23
C SER A 174 -3.45 5.51 -14.84
N VAL A 175 -2.66 5.04 -13.88
CA VAL A 175 -3.09 4.87 -12.48
C VAL A 175 -3.52 6.20 -11.89
N SER A 176 -2.70 7.25 -12.04
CA SER A 176 -3.03 8.60 -11.57
C SER A 176 -4.32 9.14 -12.18
N LYS A 177 -4.51 8.96 -13.50
CA LYS A 177 -5.70 9.38 -14.22
C LYS A 177 -6.95 8.60 -13.76
N THR A 178 -6.81 7.29 -13.54
CA THR A 178 -7.89 6.43 -13.06
C THR A 178 -8.31 6.80 -11.63
N ILE A 179 -7.35 7.09 -10.75
CA ILE A 179 -7.65 7.58 -9.40
C ILE A 179 -8.43 8.91 -9.47
N ALA A 180 -8.07 9.82 -10.39
CA ALA A 180 -8.74 11.12 -10.54
C ALA A 180 -10.22 11.02 -10.96
N GLU A 181 -10.64 9.92 -11.60
CA GLU A 181 -12.06 9.67 -11.91
C GLU A 181 -12.91 9.40 -10.65
N VAL A 182 -12.27 8.95 -9.56
CA VAL A 182 -12.99 8.53 -8.34
C VAL A 182 -12.73 9.46 -7.15
N PHE A 183 -11.51 10.01 -7.08
CA PHE A 183 -11.05 10.87 -5.98
C PHE A 183 -10.66 12.24 -6.51
N PRO A 184 -11.28 13.32 -6.02
CA PRO A 184 -11.00 14.68 -6.50
C PRO A 184 -9.61 15.19 -6.11
N HIS A 185 -8.98 14.59 -5.10
CA HIS A 185 -7.66 14.98 -4.62
C HIS A 185 -6.73 13.79 -4.55
N GLN A 186 -5.50 13.95 -5.03
CA GLN A 186 -4.45 12.95 -4.87
C GLN A 186 -3.10 13.62 -4.65
N GLN A 187 -2.25 12.96 -3.89
CA GLN A 187 -0.84 13.29 -3.73
C GLN A 187 -0.01 12.03 -3.94
N VAL A 188 1.03 12.14 -4.76
CA VAL A 188 1.91 11.00 -5.07
C VAL A 188 3.27 11.20 -4.41
N PHE A 189 3.84 10.10 -3.89
CA PHE A 189 5.17 10.05 -3.32
C PHE A 189 5.97 8.94 -3.98
N ILE A 190 7.24 9.19 -4.25
CA ILE A 190 8.22 8.19 -4.70
C ILE A 190 9.02 7.68 -3.50
N SER A 191 9.22 6.37 -3.38
CA SER A 191 9.85 5.79 -2.20
C SER A 191 11.38 5.96 -2.19
N ASP A 192 12.04 5.81 -3.34
CA ASP A 192 13.48 5.95 -3.49
C ASP A 192 13.82 6.94 -4.61
N LEU A 193 14.55 8.01 -4.25
CA LEU A 193 14.92 9.08 -5.18
C LEU A 193 16.02 8.68 -6.18
N GLY A 194 16.68 7.55 -5.96
CA GLY A 194 17.82 7.10 -6.77
C GLY A 194 17.59 5.81 -7.55
N ALA A 195 16.39 5.21 -7.46
CA ALA A 195 16.09 3.95 -8.11
C ALA A 195 15.21 4.14 -9.35
N ASP A 196 15.54 3.42 -10.44
CA ASP A 196 14.71 3.41 -11.65
C ASP A 196 13.42 2.57 -11.46
N PHE A 197 13.50 1.50 -10.67
CA PHE A 197 12.33 0.70 -10.27
C PHE A 197 11.90 1.12 -8.89
N ASN A 198 10.65 1.55 -8.74
CA ASN A 198 10.22 2.28 -7.57
C ASN A 198 8.78 1.97 -7.15
N ASP A 199 8.52 2.16 -5.86
CA ASP A 199 7.18 2.23 -5.31
C ASP A 199 6.68 3.68 -5.37
N PHE A 200 5.47 3.85 -5.88
CA PHE A 200 4.74 5.12 -5.93
C PHE A 200 3.53 5.02 -5.02
N ILE A 201 3.52 5.81 -3.96
CA ILE A 201 2.42 5.83 -3.01
C ILE A 201 1.47 6.97 -3.36
N PHE A 202 0.28 6.61 -3.80
CA PHE A 202 -0.81 7.55 -4.02
C PHE A 202 -1.62 7.67 -2.72
N LEU A 203 -1.77 8.89 -2.22
CA LEU A 203 -2.79 9.21 -1.22
C LEU A 203 -3.94 9.89 -1.95
N ALA A 204 -5.10 9.26 -1.95
CA ALA A 204 -6.28 9.77 -2.64
C ALA A 204 -7.43 9.99 -1.65
N THR A 205 -8.12 11.14 -1.77
CA THR A 205 -9.10 11.59 -0.78
C THR A 205 -10.22 12.37 -1.44
N HIS A 206 -11.32 12.55 -0.69
CA HIS A 206 -12.42 13.43 -1.09
C HIS A 206 -12.12 14.91 -0.79
N HIS A 207 -11.29 15.18 0.21
CA HIS A 207 -10.89 16.53 0.63
C HIS A 207 -9.39 16.72 0.39
N ALA A 208 -8.96 17.97 0.21
CA ALA A 208 -7.54 18.25 -0.01
C ALA A 208 -6.70 17.80 1.20
N ILE A 209 -5.59 17.12 0.93
CA ILE A 209 -4.61 16.73 1.95
C ILE A 209 -3.72 17.93 2.25
N ASP A 210 -3.73 18.40 3.50
CA ASP A 210 -2.81 19.45 3.95
C ASP A 210 -1.64 18.84 4.72
N LEU A 211 -0.54 18.62 4.01
CA LEU A 211 0.71 18.14 4.62
C LEU A 211 1.37 19.15 5.54
N ALA A 212 0.95 20.43 5.48
CA ALA A 212 1.52 21.47 6.33
C ALA A 212 0.87 21.47 7.72
N SER A 213 -0.38 21.02 7.82
CA SER A 213 -1.12 20.91 9.09
C SER A 213 -0.79 19.62 9.85
N ALA A 214 -0.07 18.66 9.22
CA ALA A 214 0.28 17.41 9.86
C ALA A 214 1.22 17.63 11.05
N GLU A 215 0.88 17.04 12.19
CA GLU A 215 1.72 17.06 13.40
C GLU A 215 2.93 16.11 13.24
N LEU A 216 3.77 16.38 12.25
CA LEU A 216 4.99 15.63 11.97
C LEU A 216 6.22 16.40 12.47
N PRO A 217 7.21 15.70 13.06
CA PRO A 217 8.52 16.29 13.29
C PRO A 217 9.08 16.88 11.98
N LYS A 218 9.73 18.05 12.08
CA LYS A 218 10.25 18.78 10.90
C LYS A 218 11.03 17.89 9.94
N LYS A 219 11.90 17.01 10.46
CA LYS A 219 12.70 16.05 9.67
C LYS A 219 11.80 15.12 8.84
N HIS A 220 10.69 14.64 9.38
CA HIS A 220 9.76 13.74 8.68
C HIS A 220 8.94 14.49 7.63
N SER A 221 8.50 15.70 7.96
CA SER A 221 7.81 16.56 6.99
C SER A 221 8.71 16.91 5.80
N GLU A 222 9.97 17.25 6.03
CA GLU A 222 10.96 17.53 4.98
C GLU A 222 11.23 16.27 4.15
N TRP A 223 11.37 15.11 4.79
CA TRP A 223 11.59 13.83 4.13
C TRP A 223 10.44 13.45 3.20
N LEU A 224 9.17 13.66 3.61
CA LEU A 224 8.00 13.46 2.77
C LEU A 224 7.95 14.46 1.60
N LYS A 225 8.19 15.75 1.88
CA LYS A 225 8.17 16.80 0.84
C LYS A 225 9.17 16.54 -0.28
N GLN A 226 10.36 16.01 0.04
CA GLN A 226 11.37 15.66 -0.97
C GLN A 226 10.91 14.52 -1.89
N ARG A 227 9.94 13.72 -1.46
CA ARG A 227 9.40 12.57 -2.20
C ARG A 227 8.09 12.85 -2.93
N MET A 228 7.55 14.05 -2.77
CA MET A 228 6.37 14.45 -3.53
C MET A 228 6.65 14.47 -5.01
N LEU A 229 5.77 13.86 -5.77
CA LEU A 229 5.87 13.76 -7.23
C LEU A 229 4.61 14.33 -7.88
N ALA A 230 4.80 15.20 -8.85
CA ALA A 230 3.73 15.60 -9.78
C ALA A 230 3.72 14.61 -10.95
N VAL A 231 2.59 13.94 -11.16
CA VAL A 231 2.42 12.98 -12.25
C VAL A 231 1.75 13.68 -13.44
N ASP A 232 2.43 13.67 -14.60
CA ASP A 232 1.81 14.09 -15.86
C ASP A 232 0.87 12.98 -16.37
N GLN A 233 -0.43 13.28 -16.39
CA GLN A 233 -1.48 12.35 -16.80
C GLN A 233 -1.71 12.34 -18.33
N SER A 234 -1.00 13.15 -19.10
CA SER A 234 -1.25 13.34 -20.54
C SER A 234 -1.13 12.05 -21.37
N GLN A 235 -0.21 11.17 -21.00
CA GLN A 235 0.02 9.88 -21.65
C GLN A 235 -0.79 8.72 -21.05
N GLY A 236 -1.55 8.98 -19.98
CA GLY A 236 -2.33 7.96 -19.30
C GLY A 236 -3.68 7.70 -19.97
N ILE A 237 -4.16 6.48 -19.79
CA ILE A 237 -5.54 6.09 -20.11
C ILE A 237 -6.27 5.77 -18.81
N VAL A 238 -7.59 5.91 -18.81
CA VAL A 238 -8.42 5.47 -17.67
C VAL A 238 -8.59 3.95 -17.74
N LEU A 239 -8.23 3.26 -16.68
CA LEU A 239 -8.36 1.81 -16.57
C LEU A 239 -9.81 1.46 -16.18
N THR A 240 -10.43 0.57 -16.94
CA THR A 240 -11.78 0.05 -16.68
C THR A 240 -11.75 -1.47 -16.74
N ASP A 241 -12.78 -2.12 -16.21
CA ASP A 241 -12.89 -3.59 -16.25
C ASP A 241 -12.85 -4.17 -17.68
N ASN A 242 -13.16 -3.37 -18.69
CA ASN A 242 -13.13 -3.78 -20.09
C ASN A 242 -11.76 -3.55 -20.76
N LEU A 243 -10.84 -2.87 -20.08
CA LEU A 243 -9.49 -2.50 -20.59
C LEU A 243 -8.36 -3.00 -19.67
N SER A 244 -8.71 -3.77 -18.65
CA SER A 244 -7.74 -4.33 -17.70
C SER A 244 -7.10 -5.64 -18.20
#